data_e42e5375b21818bbe04d4b6562f7d8c3
#
_entry.id   e42e5375b21818bbe04d4b6562f7d8c3
#
_cell.length_a   1.000
_cell.length_b   1.000
_cell.length_c   1.000
_cell.angle_alpha   90.00
_cell.angle_beta   90.00
_cell.angle_gamma   90.00
#
_symmetry.space_group_name_H-M   'P 1'
#
loop_
_entity.id
_entity.type
_entity.pdbx_description
1 polymer ?
#
loop_
_entity_poly.entity_id
_entity_poly.type
_entity_poly.pdbx_seq_one_letter_code
_entity_poly.pdbx_strand_id
1 'polypeptide(L)'
;MHRRQLLAASAAAATGIALAVPATAQTTNDESQASLDTVMAFMGAMGGGDMDSMGALMADYMVWQNEGDPDLPWIGTWEGKEAIFGFLGTFSQNVQVAHWENQDAFASGDTVAVFGRMKLRLTASGAETDEFTFALRAKVRDGQVVLWNWFEDTYAVSQAFHTT
;
A
#
# COMPACT_ATOMS: atom_id res chain seq x y z
N MET A 1 3.35 -73.25 39.64
CA MET A 1 2.16 -72.43 39.56
C MET A 1 2.60 -71.01 39.14
N HIS A 2 2.56 -70.64 37.87
CA HIS A 2 2.99 -69.34 37.36
C HIS A 2 1.76 -68.65 36.71
N ARG A 3 1.23 -67.61 37.35
CA ARG A 3 0.21 -66.76 36.81
C ARG A 3 0.88 -65.74 35.86
N ARG A 4 0.58 -65.86 34.56
CA ARG A 4 0.88 -64.81 33.57
C ARG A 4 -0.20 -63.73 33.64
N GLN A 5 0.19 -62.54 34.02
CA GLN A 5 -0.66 -61.35 33.87
C GLN A 5 -0.53 -60.81 32.44
N LEU A 6 -1.64 -60.70 31.76
CA LEU A 6 -1.78 -60.04 30.48
C LEU A 6 -1.98 -58.52 30.73
N LEU A 7 -1.01 -57.72 30.30
CA LEU A 7 -1.15 -56.27 30.27
C LEU A 7 -1.92 -55.90 29.00
N ALA A 8 -3.13 -55.38 29.16
CA ALA A 8 -3.92 -54.77 28.07
C ALA A 8 -3.40 -53.36 27.83
N ALA A 9 -2.83 -53.11 26.66
CA ALA A 9 -2.46 -51.75 26.23
C ALA A 9 -3.70 -51.06 25.69
N SER A 10 -4.19 -50.04 26.41
CA SER A 10 -5.25 -49.14 25.92
C SER A 10 -4.64 -48.12 24.99
N ALA A 11 -4.93 -48.20 23.71
CA ALA A 11 -4.63 -47.15 22.74
C ALA A 11 -5.64 -46.02 22.91
N ALA A 12 -5.18 -44.89 23.44
CA ALA A 12 -5.96 -43.66 23.44
C ALA A 12 -5.94 -43.05 22.02
N ALA A 13 -7.06 -43.10 21.34
CA ALA A 13 -7.27 -42.39 20.08
C ALA A 13 -7.40 -40.87 20.42
N ALA A 14 -6.37 -40.09 20.11
CA ALA A 14 -6.47 -38.66 20.15
C ALA A 14 -7.32 -38.15 18.99
N THR A 15 -8.58 -37.86 19.26
CA THR A 15 -9.48 -37.20 18.29
C THR A 15 -9.06 -35.74 18.19
N GLY A 16 -8.27 -35.40 17.18
CA GLY A 16 -7.93 -34.03 16.86
C GLY A 16 -9.18 -33.26 16.42
N ILE A 17 -9.62 -32.28 17.23
CA ILE A 17 -10.69 -31.38 16.85
C ILE A 17 -10.05 -30.38 15.86
N ALA A 18 -10.25 -30.57 14.56
CA ALA A 18 -9.96 -29.58 13.57
C ALA A 18 -10.98 -28.43 13.74
N LEU A 19 -10.52 -27.30 14.29
CA LEU A 19 -11.30 -26.07 14.32
C LEU A 19 -11.47 -25.59 12.86
N ALA A 20 -12.62 -25.83 12.27
CA ALA A 20 -12.96 -25.26 10.96
C ALA A 20 -13.07 -23.74 11.09
N VAL A 21 -12.18 -23.01 10.43
CA VAL A 21 -12.31 -21.55 10.27
C VAL A 21 -13.59 -21.29 9.47
N PRO A 22 -14.50 -20.41 9.93
CA PRO A 22 -15.72 -20.13 9.20
C PRO A 22 -15.40 -19.57 7.80
N ALA A 23 -16.14 -20.01 6.78
CA ALA A 23 -15.91 -19.64 5.38
C ALA A 23 -15.89 -18.10 5.16
N THR A 24 -16.63 -17.33 5.97
CA THR A 24 -16.62 -15.87 5.94
C THR A 24 -15.30 -15.25 6.37
N ALA A 25 -14.57 -15.87 7.31
CA ALA A 25 -13.25 -15.39 7.72
C ALA A 25 -12.18 -15.70 6.66
N GLN A 26 -12.32 -16.79 5.92
CA GLN A 26 -11.41 -17.12 4.79
C GLN A 26 -11.62 -16.17 3.61
N THR A 27 -12.87 -15.90 3.21
CA THR A 27 -13.17 -14.93 2.12
C THR A 27 -12.66 -13.51 2.44
N THR A 28 -12.79 -13.06 3.68
CA THR A 28 -12.26 -11.74 4.09
C THR A 28 -10.74 -11.69 4.03
N ASN A 29 -10.06 -12.78 4.38
CA ASN A 29 -8.60 -12.85 4.29
C ASN A 29 -8.13 -12.89 2.83
N ASP A 30 -8.80 -13.63 1.96
CA ASP A 30 -8.48 -13.73 0.53
C ASP A 30 -8.69 -12.37 -0.17
N GLU A 31 -9.78 -11.65 0.15
CA GLU A 31 -10.04 -10.31 -0.36
C GLU A 31 -8.98 -9.32 0.12
N SER A 32 -8.63 -9.34 1.40
CA SER A 32 -7.58 -8.49 1.98
C SER A 32 -6.25 -8.74 1.30
N GLN A 33 -5.87 -9.99 1.07
CA GLN A 33 -4.61 -10.33 0.40
C GLN A 33 -4.63 -9.86 -1.06
N ALA A 34 -5.71 -10.08 -1.80
CA ALA A 34 -5.85 -9.63 -3.18
C ALA A 34 -5.78 -8.10 -3.30
N SER A 35 -6.39 -7.37 -2.35
CA SER A 35 -6.32 -5.91 -2.28
C SER A 35 -4.90 -5.43 -2.00
N LEU A 36 -4.20 -6.06 -1.06
CA LEU A 36 -2.81 -5.76 -0.75
C LEU A 36 -1.90 -5.99 -1.97
N ASP A 37 -2.04 -7.15 -2.62
CA ASP A 37 -1.25 -7.50 -3.81
C ASP A 37 -1.46 -6.49 -4.95
N THR A 38 -2.71 -6.05 -5.17
CA THR A 38 -3.05 -5.03 -6.17
C THR A 38 -2.36 -3.70 -5.88
N VAL A 39 -2.41 -3.23 -4.63
CA VAL A 39 -1.76 -1.96 -4.22
C VAL A 39 -0.25 -2.05 -4.32
N MET A 40 0.34 -3.17 -3.88
CA MET A 40 1.79 -3.36 -3.99
C MET A 40 2.27 -3.45 -5.45
N ALA A 41 1.49 -4.10 -6.32
CA ALA A 41 1.77 -4.12 -7.76
C ALA A 41 1.68 -2.71 -8.38
N PHE A 42 0.66 -1.92 -7.98
CA PHE A 42 0.52 -0.53 -8.41
C PHE A 42 1.72 0.34 -7.98
N MET A 43 2.15 0.23 -6.71
CA MET A 43 3.34 0.93 -6.21
C MET A 43 4.61 0.50 -6.96
N GLY A 44 4.74 -0.79 -7.25
CA GLY A 44 5.87 -1.32 -8.02
C GLY A 44 5.92 -0.77 -9.45
N ALA A 45 4.78 -0.73 -10.15
CA ALA A 45 4.66 -0.16 -11.49
C ALA A 45 5.00 1.35 -11.48
N MET A 46 4.46 2.09 -10.52
CA MET A 46 4.75 3.52 -10.33
C MET A 46 6.24 3.78 -10.08
N GLY A 47 6.86 3.05 -9.16
CA GLY A 47 8.27 3.17 -8.83
C GLY A 47 9.21 2.75 -9.97
N GLY A 48 8.78 1.80 -10.79
CA GLY A 48 9.48 1.35 -12.00
C GLY A 48 9.26 2.24 -13.23
N GLY A 49 8.37 3.21 -13.17
CA GLY A 49 7.99 4.05 -14.30
C GLY A 49 7.17 3.33 -15.37
N ASP A 50 6.57 2.18 -15.04
CA ASP A 50 5.72 1.39 -15.93
C ASP A 50 4.28 1.95 -15.91
N MET A 51 4.06 2.99 -16.73
CA MET A 51 2.77 3.68 -16.78
C MET A 51 1.66 2.81 -17.38
N ASP A 52 1.98 1.86 -18.24
CA ASP A 52 1.00 0.94 -18.84
C ASP A 52 0.45 -0.02 -17.79
N SER A 53 1.34 -0.70 -17.04
CA SER A 53 0.96 -1.58 -15.93
C SER A 53 0.23 -0.81 -14.83
N MET A 54 0.69 0.39 -14.49
CA MET A 54 0.03 1.26 -13.53
C MET A 54 -1.39 1.61 -14.00
N GLY A 55 -1.55 2.02 -15.27
CA GLY A 55 -2.85 2.35 -15.86
C GLY A 55 -3.83 1.17 -15.94
N ALA A 56 -3.33 -0.05 -16.11
CA ALA A 56 -4.16 -1.27 -16.08
C ALA A 56 -4.72 -1.56 -14.68
N LEU A 57 -3.96 -1.23 -13.64
CA LEU A 57 -4.35 -1.38 -12.24
C LEU A 57 -5.24 -0.25 -11.71
N MET A 58 -5.45 0.82 -12.47
CA MET A 58 -6.32 1.94 -12.11
C MET A 58 -7.74 1.72 -12.61
N ALA A 59 -8.75 2.00 -11.80
CA ALA A 59 -10.12 2.19 -12.30
C ALA A 59 -10.22 3.50 -13.09
N ASP A 60 -11.11 3.56 -14.09
CA ASP A 60 -11.29 4.77 -14.90
C ASP A 60 -11.76 5.98 -14.08
N TYR A 61 -12.46 5.70 -12.97
CA TYR A 61 -12.98 6.70 -12.01
C TYR A 61 -12.13 6.82 -10.75
N MET A 62 -10.89 6.35 -10.76
CA MET A 62 -9.98 6.43 -9.61
C MET A 62 -9.82 7.87 -9.14
N VAL A 63 -9.79 8.05 -7.83
CA VAL A 63 -9.49 9.33 -7.17
C VAL A 63 -8.12 9.25 -6.52
N TRP A 64 -7.27 10.22 -6.83
CA TRP A 64 -5.99 10.44 -6.15
C TRP A 64 -6.06 11.73 -5.34
N GLN A 65 -5.68 11.65 -4.07
CA GLN A 65 -5.70 12.78 -3.14
C GLN A 65 -4.34 12.93 -2.46
N ASN A 66 -3.74 14.11 -2.60
CA ASN A 66 -2.61 14.53 -1.78
C ASN A 66 -3.05 15.74 -0.95
N GLU A 67 -2.89 15.64 0.35
CA GLU A 67 -3.20 16.72 1.26
C GLU A 67 -1.91 17.42 1.70
N GLY A 68 -1.93 18.74 1.90
CA GLY A 68 -0.76 19.48 2.38
C GLY A 68 -0.76 20.94 2.02
N ASP A 69 0.43 21.49 1.85
CA ASP A 69 0.66 22.90 1.51
C ASP A 69 0.13 23.20 0.09
N PRO A 70 -0.88 24.08 -0.05
CA PRO A 70 -1.50 24.39 -1.33
C PRO A 70 -0.57 25.09 -2.32
N ASP A 71 0.57 25.62 -1.87
CA ASP A 71 1.57 26.25 -2.73
C ASP A 71 2.42 25.23 -3.49
N LEU A 72 2.36 23.94 -3.10
CA LEU A 72 3.02 22.86 -3.81
C LEU A 72 2.17 22.40 -5.01
N PRO A 73 2.71 22.39 -6.25
CA PRO A 73 1.92 22.11 -7.45
C PRO A 73 1.42 20.66 -7.58
N TRP A 74 1.81 19.79 -6.66
CA TRP A 74 1.37 18.39 -6.60
C TRP A 74 0.48 18.09 -5.39
N ILE A 75 -0.07 19.11 -4.76
CA ILE A 75 -1.09 18.98 -3.70
C ILE A 75 -2.46 19.21 -4.30
N GLY A 76 -3.42 18.31 -4.02
CA GLY A 76 -4.77 18.40 -4.56
C GLY A 76 -5.46 17.07 -4.72
N THR A 77 -6.53 17.09 -5.52
CA THR A 77 -7.33 15.90 -5.86
C THR A 77 -7.47 15.80 -7.38
N TRP A 78 -7.24 14.60 -7.91
CA TRP A 78 -7.36 14.27 -9.33
C TRP A 78 -8.29 13.08 -9.51
N GLU A 79 -9.20 13.18 -10.46
CA GLU A 79 -10.19 12.16 -10.77
C GLU A 79 -9.98 11.64 -12.20
N GLY A 80 -9.92 10.32 -12.33
CA GLY A 80 -9.73 9.61 -13.58
C GLY A 80 -8.27 9.56 -14.05
N LYS A 81 -7.99 8.59 -14.92
CA LYS A 81 -6.63 8.26 -15.39
C LYS A 81 -5.90 9.45 -16.00
N GLU A 82 -6.56 10.21 -16.88
CA GLU A 82 -5.94 11.33 -17.60
C GLU A 82 -5.45 12.41 -16.61
N ALA A 83 -6.30 12.82 -15.66
CA ALA A 83 -5.94 13.81 -14.65
C ALA A 83 -4.80 13.32 -13.73
N ILE A 84 -4.84 12.04 -13.34
CA ILE A 84 -3.80 11.44 -12.50
C ILE A 84 -2.47 11.35 -13.24
N PHE A 85 -2.44 10.94 -14.50
CA PHE A 85 -1.21 10.93 -15.30
C PHE A 85 -0.66 12.35 -15.51
N GLY A 86 -1.53 13.34 -15.72
CA GLY A 86 -1.13 14.76 -15.80
C GLY A 86 -0.48 15.23 -14.49
N PHE A 87 -1.07 14.87 -13.35
CA PHE A 87 -0.49 15.15 -12.03
C PHE A 87 0.87 14.48 -11.84
N LEU A 88 1.01 13.18 -12.16
CA LEU A 88 2.28 12.46 -12.05
C LEU A 88 3.38 13.07 -12.93
N GLY A 89 2.99 13.56 -14.13
CA GLY A 89 3.87 14.34 -14.99
C GLY A 89 4.36 15.63 -14.32
N THR A 90 3.46 16.37 -13.66
CA THR A 90 3.79 17.56 -12.88
C THR A 90 4.71 17.22 -11.71
N PHE A 91 4.38 16.17 -10.95
CA PHE A 91 5.21 15.71 -9.84
C PHE A 91 6.64 15.38 -10.29
N SER A 92 6.79 14.56 -11.34
CA SER A 92 8.10 14.13 -11.84
C SER A 92 8.96 15.26 -12.40
N GLN A 93 8.36 16.35 -12.88
CA GLN A 93 9.08 17.55 -13.33
C GLN A 93 9.65 18.36 -12.15
N ASN A 94 8.99 18.34 -11.01
CA ASN A 94 9.34 19.14 -9.84
C ASN A 94 10.14 18.37 -8.79
N VAL A 95 9.98 17.03 -8.74
CA VAL A 95 10.47 16.22 -7.63
C VAL A 95 11.08 14.93 -8.14
N GLN A 96 12.19 14.54 -7.54
CA GLN A 96 12.80 13.22 -7.64
C GLN A 96 12.70 12.50 -6.30
N VAL A 97 12.30 11.24 -6.30
CA VAL A 97 12.34 10.40 -5.10
C VAL A 97 13.79 9.96 -4.88
N ALA A 98 14.43 10.53 -3.84
CA ALA A 98 15.83 10.23 -3.51
C ALA A 98 15.97 8.98 -2.63
N HIS A 99 14.95 8.69 -1.83
CA HIS A 99 14.84 7.46 -1.02
C HIS A 99 13.37 7.06 -0.88
N TRP A 100 13.13 5.73 -0.86
CA TRP A 100 11.82 5.13 -0.63
C TRP A 100 11.96 3.79 0.06
N GLU A 101 11.24 3.61 1.17
CA GLU A 101 11.17 2.37 1.91
C GLU A 101 9.75 2.13 2.42
N ASN A 102 9.14 1.00 2.04
CA ASN A 102 7.92 0.52 2.66
C ASN A 102 8.29 -0.23 3.94
N GLN A 103 7.72 0.16 5.07
CA GLN A 103 7.98 -0.45 6.38
C GLN A 103 6.87 -1.42 6.79
N ASP A 104 5.62 -0.97 6.70
CA ASP A 104 4.46 -1.78 7.05
C ASP A 104 3.39 -1.68 5.97
N ALA A 105 2.74 -2.81 5.65
CA ALA A 105 1.62 -2.86 4.74
C ALA A 105 0.61 -3.91 5.20
N PHE A 106 -0.67 -3.55 5.24
CA PHE A 106 -1.75 -4.45 5.60
C PHE A 106 -3.06 -4.04 4.97
N ALA A 107 -4.00 -4.98 4.90
CA ALA A 107 -5.31 -4.76 4.33
C ALA A 107 -6.43 -5.30 5.23
N SER A 108 -7.62 -4.71 5.10
CA SER A 108 -8.87 -5.19 5.66
C SER A 108 -9.97 -5.04 4.60
N GLY A 109 -10.39 -6.17 4.00
CA GLY A 109 -11.28 -6.18 2.85
C GLY A 109 -10.69 -5.38 1.68
N ASP A 110 -11.44 -4.38 1.22
CA ASP A 110 -11.08 -3.51 0.10
C ASP A 110 -10.08 -2.39 0.45
N THR A 111 -9.74 -2.23 1.72
CA THR A 111 -8.93 -1.10 2.20
C THR A 111 -7.53 -1.54 2.56
N VAL A 112 -6.54 -0.85 2.01
CA VAL A 112 -5.11 -1.10 2.21
C VAL A 112 -4.47 0.11 2.86
N ALA A 113 -3.60 -0.13 3.84
CA ALA A 113 -2.73 0.88 4.43
C ALA A 113 -1.26 0.48 4.22
N VAL A 114 -0.45 1.45 3.81
CA VAL A 114 1.01 1.30 3.70
C VAL A 114 1.67 2.44 4.43
N PHE A 115 2.69 2.13 5.21
CA PHE A 115 3.52 3.09 5.91
C PHE A 115 4.97 2.93 5.48
N GLY A 116 5.69 4.04 5.45
CA GLY A 116 7.09 3.98 5.07
C GLY A 116 7.81 5.28 5.30
N ARG A 117 9.01 5.34 4.77
CA ARG A 117 9.88 6.51 4.81
C ARG A 117 10.31 6.90 3.41
N MET A 118 10.47 8.18 3.20
CA MET A 118 10.93 8.69 1.92
C MET A 118 11.75 9.98 2.10
N LYS A 119 12.52 10.28 1.07
CA LYS A 119 13.27 11.52 0.92
C LYS A 119 13.09 12.02 -0.50
N LEU A 120 12.85 13.30 -0.64
CA LEU A 120 12.66 13.95 -1.93
C LEU A 120 13.80 14.90 -2.25
N ARG A 121 14.09 15.08 -3.55
CA ARG A 121 14.95 16.12 -4.09
C ARG A 121 14.14 17.00 -5.02
N LEU A 122 14.19 18.31 -4.81
CA LEU A 122 13.54 19.28 -5.69
C LEU A 122 14.37 19.50 -6.93
N THR A 123 13.75 19.35 -8.10
CA THR A 123 14.45 19.42 -9.40
C THR A 123 15.02 20.81 -9.67
N ALA A 124 14.28 21.87 -9.32
CA ALA A 124 14.65 23.27 -9.62
C ALA A 124 15.84 23.75 -8.80
N SER A 125 15.87 23.48 -7.50
CA SER A 125 16.91 23.97 -6.56
C SER A 125 17.99 22.93 -6.27
N GLY A 126 17.69 21.64 -6.48
CA GLY A 126 18.51 20.52 -6.01
C GLY A 126 18.42 20.28 -4.50
N ALA A 127 17.59 21.06 -3.78
CA ALA A 127 17.40 20.88 -2.35
C ALA A 127 16.79 19.51 -2.03
N GLU A 128 17.23 18.92 -0.95
CA GLU A 128 16.68 17.67 -0.44
C GLU A 128 15.91 17.93 0.84
N THR A 129 14.81 17.18 1.02
CA THR A 129 14.12 17.13 2.31
C THR A 129 14.96 16.34 3.31
N ASP A 130 14.69 16.52 4.60
CA ASP A 130 14.99 15.48 5.55
C ASP A 130 14.16 14.22 5.22
N GLU A 131 14.58 13.06 5.75
CA GLU A 131 13.80 11.84 5.62
C GLU A 131 12.53 11.96 6.48
N PHE A 132 11.37 11.71 5.89
CA PHE A 132 10.07 11.82 6.56
C PHE A 132 9.23 10.55 6.37
N THR A 133 8.24 10.39 7.24
CA THR A 133 7.28 9.29 7.19
C THR A 133 6.14 9.62 6.23
N PHE A 134 5.70 8.61 5.46
CA PHE A 134 4.47 8.69 4.71
C PHE A 134 3.46 7.64 5.18
N ALA A 135 2.21 7.88 4.89
CA ALA A 135 1.11 6.92 4.99
C ALA A 135 0.26 6.95 3.72
N LEU A 136 -0.13 5.79 3.26
CA LEU A 136 -1.10 5.61 2.18
C LEU A 136 -2.34 4.94 2.73
N ARG A 137 -3.51 5.46 2.36
CA ARG A 137 -4.77 4.73 2.39
C ARG A 137 -5.24 4.51 0.96
N ALA A 138 -5.30 3.26 0.53
CA ALA A 138 -5.83 2.90 -0.77
C ALA A 138 -7.11 2.07 -0.65
N LYS A 139 -7.95 2.11 -1.68
CA LYS A 139 -9.08 1.20 -1.84
C LYS A 139 -9.00 0.48 -3.18
N VAL A 140 -9.38 -0.80 -3.15
CA VAL A 140 -9.39 -1.68 -4.32
C VAL A 140 -10.82 -2.16 -4.57
N ARG A 141 -11.24 -2.22 -5.82
CA ARG A 141 -12.49 -2.83 -6.25
C ARG A 141 -12.26 -3.54 -7.58
N ASP A 142 -12.73 -4.77 -7.69
CA ASP A 142 -12.62 -5.58 -8.91
C ASP A 142 -11.16 -5.68 -9.44
N GLY A 143 -10.18 -5.78 -8.51
CA GLY A 143 -8.77 -5.86 -8.85
C GLY A 143 -8.13 -4.55 -9.33
N GLN A 144 -8.81 -3.41 -9.17
CA GLN A 144 -8.30 -2.10 -9.54
C GLN A 144 -8.32 -1.13 -8.38
N VAL A 145 -7.34 -0.23 -8.33
CA VAL A 145 -7.28 0.86 -7.35
C VAL A 145 -8.33 1.91 -7.72
N VAL A 146 -9.21 2.22 -6.77
CA VAL A 146 -10.28 3.21 -6.91
C VAL A 146 -10.04 4.47 -6.08
N LEU A 147 -9.20 4.39 -5.06
CA LEU A 147 -8.79 5.51 -4.22
C LEU A 147 -7.32 5.38 -3.87
N TRP A 148 -6.61 6.48 -3.96
CA TRP A 148 -5.24 6.68 -3.48
C TRP A 148 -5.18 7.95 -2.66
N ASN A 149 -5.19 7.83 -1.35
CA ASN A 149 -5.17 8.96 -0.44
C ASN A 149 -3.81 8.97 0.28
N TRP A 150 -2.99 9.95 -0.08
CA TRP A 150 -1.60 10.08 0.32
C TRP A 150 -1.42 11.09 1.43
N PHE A 151 -0.66 10.73 2.44
CA PHE A 151 -0.30 11.55 3.59
C PHE A 151 1.22 11.54 3.75
N GLU A 152 1.79 12.72 3.95
CA GLU A 152 3.22 12.89 4.18
C GLU A 152 3.49 14.07 5.10
N ASP A 153 4.72 14.20 5.59
CA ASP A 153 5.15 15.42 6.28
C ASP A 153 5.34 16.56 5.27
N THR A 154 4.22 17.19 4.91
CA THR A 154 4.23 18.29 3.94
C THR A 154 4.97 19.54 4.43
N TYR A 155 5.21 19.67 5.74
CA TYR A 155 6.02 20.76 6.27
C TYR A 155 7.49 20.65 5.86
N ALA A 156 8.08 19.44 5.94
CA ALA A 156 9.44 19.19 5.48
C ALA A 156 9.59 19.44 3.97
N VAL A 157 8.58 19.03 3.19
CA VAL A 157 8.55 19.25 1.73
C VAL A 157 8.40 20.72 1.38
N SER A 158 7.48 21.42 2.03
CA SER A 158 7.26 22.87 1.85
C SER A 158 8.51 23.70 2.19
N GLN A 159 9.16 23.39 3.31
CA GLN A 159 10.42 24.05 3.67
C GLN A 159 11.48 23.90 2.57
N ALA A 160 11.67 22.67 2.04
CA ALA A 160 12.63 22.44 0.97
C ALA A 160 12.24 23.19 -0.32
N PHE A 161 10.95 23.25 -0.64
CA PHE A 161 10.42 23.92 -1.83
C PHE A 161 10.62 25.45 -1.79
N HIS A 162 10.42 26.08 -0.64
CA HIS A 162 10.56 27.53 -0.46
C HIS A 162 11.99 27.97 -0.09
N THR A 163 12.92 27.04 0.09
CA THR A 163 14.34 27.35 0.29
C THR A 163 15.00 27.59 -1.08
N THR A 164 15.03 28.83 -1.51
CA THR A 164 15.71 29.31 -2.73
C THR A 164 16.96 30.13 -2.39
#